data_22d3dfe2ccbdc23592fa87ba70712e96
#
_entry.id   22d3dfe2ccbdc23592fa87ba70712e96
#
_cell.length_a   1.000
_cell.length_b   1.000
_cell.length_c   1.000
_cell.angle_alpha   90.00
_cell.angle_beta   90.00
_cell.angle_gamma   90.00
#
_symmetry.space_group_name_H-M   'P 1'
#
loop_
_entity.id
_entity.type
_entity.pdbx_description
1 polymer ?
#
loop_
_entity_poly.entity_id
_entity_poly.type
_entity_poly.pdbx_seq_one_letter_code
_entity_poly.pdbx_strand_id
1 'polypeptide(L)'
;AEATNLVDEALKSVGLSLAVVKGKYPTQFSGGELQRVSIARALITRPKLIIADEPVAAIDASMKMNIVNLFKELKDKYKVSFIYITHDLSTAYYVSDYIATLYRGCLIEYGPAKEIMDEPAHPYTELLMSAVPRIGDKWADDDMAMPDMESKEYSITYCKFAPRCPYATDECRKSRPGETYLNDVRKVMCFHPLIGAKK
;
A
#
# COMPACT_ATOMS: atom_id res chain seq x y z
N ALA A 1 -35.74 -4.12 -14.27
CA ALA A 1 -35.83 -4.91 -13.01
C ALA A 1 -34.50 -5.59 -12.68
N GLU A 2 -33.90 -6.36 -13.57
CA GLU A 2 -32.64 -7.10 -13.32
C GLU A 2 -31.44 -6.17 -13.02
N ALA A 3 -31.20 -5.16 -13.83
CA ALA A 3 -30.13 -4.18 -13.61
C ALA A 3 -30.29 -3.44 -12.26
N THR A 4 -31.53 -3.12 -11.86
CA THR A 4 -31.81 -2.47 -10.59
C THR A 4 -31.46 -3.38 -9.41
N ASN A 5 -31.75 -4.67 -9.52
CA ASN A 5 -31.41 -5.64 -8.48
C ASN A 5 -29.91 -5.82 -8.34
N LEU A 6 -29.15 -5.90 -9.46
CA LEU A 6 -27.68 -5.99 -9.43
C LEU A 6 -27.05 -4.78 -8.77
N VAL A 7 -27.54 -3.58 -9.06
CA VAL A 7 -27.07 -2.33 -8.41
C VAL A 7 -27.37 -2.36 -6.91
N ASP A 8 -28.57 -2.77 -6.50
CA ASP A 8 -28.96 -2.80 -5.09
C ASP A 8 -28.15 -3.85 -4.31
N GLU A 9 -27.89 -5.03 -4.90
CA GLU A 9 -27.00 -6.04 -4.32
C GLU A 9 -25.58 -5.50 -4.11
N ALA A 10 -25.02 -4.84 -5.13
CA ALA A 10 -23.68 -4.26 -5.03
C ALA A 10 -23.62 -3.15 -3.98
N LEU A 11 -24.64 -2.30 -3.87
CA LEU A 11 -24.73 -1.27 -2.84
C LEU A 11 -24.84 -1.89 -1.44
N LYS A 12 -25.65 -2.92 -1.27
CA LYS A 12 -25.78 -3.64 0.01
C LYS A 12 -24.48 -4.26 0.47
N SER A 13 -23.66 -4.77 -0.46
CA SER A 13 -22.35 -5.36 -0.12
C SER A 13 -21.36 -4.35 0.47
N VAL A 14 -21.57 -3.07 0.23
CA VAL A 14 -20.76 -1.97 0.78
C VAL A 14 -21.48 -1.18 1.89
N GLY A 15 -22.59 -1.71 2.39
CA GLY A 15 -23.37 -1.08 3.48
C GLY A 15 -24.19 0.14 3.05
N LEU A 16 -24.56 0.24 1.78
CA LEU A 16 -25.46 1.26 1.23
C LEU A 16 -26.76 0.60 0.72
N SER A 17 -27.76 1.41 0.41
CA SER A 17 -28.99 0.97 -0.25
C SER A 17 -29.30 1.85 -1.46
N LEU A 18 -30.02 1.29 -2.43
CA LEU A 18 -30.44 2.05 -3.60
C LEU A 18 -31.30 3.27 -3.23
N ALA A 19 -32.10 3.17 -2.17
CA ALA A 19 -32.95 4.28 -1.69
C ALA A 19 -32.12 5.50 -1.24
N VAL A 20 -30.94 5.25 -0.65
CA VAL A 20 -30.02 6.31 -0.20
C VAL A 20 -29.26 6.95 -1.36
N VAL A 21 -28.99 6.19 -2.42
CA VAL A 21 -28.11 6.62 -3.53
C VAL A 21 -28.91 7.22 -4.68
N LYS A 22 -30.11 6.69 -4.96
CA LYS A 22 -30.93 7.06 -6.12
C LYS A 22 -31.30 8.55 -6.11
N GLY A 23 -30.98 9.23 -7.20
CA GLY A 23 -31.31 10.64 -7.42
C GLY A 23 -30.33 11.63 -6.79
N LYS A 24 -29.30 11.17 -6.10
CA LYS A 24 -28.23 12.04 -5.58
C LYS A 24 -27.17 12.32 -6.63
N TYR A 25 -26.65 13.53 -6.61
CA TYR A 25 -25.45 13.92 -7.34
C TYR A 25 -24.20 13.60 -6.51
N PRO A 26 -23.01 13.41 -7.14
CA PRO A 26 -21.76 13.11 -6.42
C PRO A 26 -21.43 14.08 -5.28
N THR A 27 -21.74 15.36 -5.44
CA THR A 27 -21.53 16.41 -4.45
C THR A 27 -22.42 16.30 -3.19
N GLN A 28 -23.43 15.44 -3.21
CA GLN A 28 -24.37 15.21 -2.10
C GLN A 28 -23.98 14.00 -1.24
N PHE A 29 -22.85 13.36 -1.56
CA PHE A 29 -22.30 12.27 -0.77
C PHE A 29 -21.16 12.75 0.12
N SER A 30 -21.02 12.14 1.29
CA SER A 30 -19.78 12.24 2.05
C SER A 30 -18.64 11.50 1.29
N GLY A 31 -17.39 11.83 1.59
CA GLY A 31 -16.24 11.16 0.97
C GLY A 31 -16.28 9.63 1.13
N GLY A 32 -16.66 9.16 2.32
CA GLY A 32 -16.79 7.72 2.60
C GLY A 32 -17.97 7.06 1.86
N GLU A 33 -19.10 7.74 1.70
CA GLU A 33 -20.22 7.24 0.90
C GLU A 33 -19.85 7.17 -0.58
N LEU A 34 -19.18 8.20 -1.11
CA LEU A 34 -18.74 8.23 -2.51
C LEU A 34 -17.75 7.09 -2.80
N GLN A 35 -16.84 6.83 -1.87
CA GLN A 35 -15.91 5.72 -1.99
C GLN A 35 -16.62 4.36 -1.98
N ARG A 36 -17.61 4.17 -1.09
CA ARG A 36 -18.44 2.96 -1.07
C ARG A 36 -19.21 2.76 -2.39
N VAL A 37 -19.77 3.83 -2.96
CA VAL A 37 -20.42 3.79 -4.28
C VAL A 37 -19.42 3.40 -5.37
N SER A 38 -18.19 3.91 -5.32
CA SER A 38 -17.12 3.56 -6.25
C SER A 38 -16.73 2.08 -6.17
N ILE A 39 -16.62 1.54 -4.96
CA ILE A 39 -16.36 0.12 -4.71
C ILE A 39 -17.55 -0.73 -5.21
N ALA A 40 -18.79 -0.35 -4.88
CA ALA A 40 -19.98 -1.04 -5.35
C ALA A 40 -20.03 -1.12 -6.87
N ARG A 41 -19.70 -0.03 -7.56
CA ARG A 41 -19.60 0.01 -9.03
C ARG A 41 -18.61 -1.03 -9.57
N ALA A 42 -17.45 -1.18 -8.93
CA ALA A 42 -16.46 -2.19 -9.32
C ALA A 42 -16.98 -3.63 -9.09
N LEU A 43 -17.76 -3.86 -8.05
CA LEU A 43 -18.30 -5.18 -7.69
C LEU A 43 -19.44 -5.67 -8.61
N ILE A 44 -20.14 -4.77 -9.33
CA ILE A 44 -21.26 -5.16 -10.24
C ILE A 44 -20.83 -6.23 -11.25
N THR A 45 -19.60 -6.15 -11.75
CA THR A 45 -19.05 -7.11 -12.73
C THR A 45 -18.58 -8.43 -12.11
N ARG A 46 -18.72 -8.59 -10.79
CA ARG A 46 -18.23 -9.74 -10.02
C ARG A 46 -16.77 -10.09 -10.33
N PRO A 47 -15.84 -9.11 -10.20
CA PRO A 47 -14.44 -9.30 -10.55
C PRO A 47 -13.76 -10.27 -9.58
N LYS A 48 -12.73 -10.99 -10.07
CA LYS A 48 -11.83 -11.78 -9.22
C LYS A 48 -10.73 -10.93 -8.57
N LEU A 49 -10.39 -9.81 -9.19
CA LEU A 49 -9.35 -8.89 -8.77
C LEU A 49 -9.84 -7.44 -8.90
N ILE A 50 -9.61 -6.64 -7.87
CA ILE A 50 -9.82 -5.19 -7.87
C ILE A 50 -8.49 -4.50 -7.58
N ILE A 51 -8.16 -3.49 -8.38
CA ILE A 51 -7.03 -2.59 -8.11
C ILE A 51 -7.61 -1.35 -7.42
N ALA A 52 -7.19 -1.11 -6.19
CA ALA A 52 -7.58 0.02 -5.36
C ALA A 52 -6.38 0.95 -5.20
N ASP A 53 -6.40 2.05 -5.97
CA ASP A 53 -5.34 3.06 -5.97
C ASP A 53 -5.74 4.20 -5.03
N GLU A 54 -4.95 4.40 -3.95
CA GLU A 54 -5.17 5.38 -2.88
C GLU A 54 -6.63 5.45 -2.37
N PRO A 55 -7.26 4.30 -2.04
CA PRO A 55 -8.71 4.25 -1.83
C PRO A 55 -9.19 4.97 -0.58
N VAL A 56 -8.30 5.48 0.26
CA VAL A 56 -8.64 6.21 1.50
C VAL A 56 -7.98 7.59 1.59
N ALA A 57 -7.30 8.07 0.54
CA ALA A 57 -6.55 9.33 0.57
C ALA A 57 -7.46 10.57 0.76
N ALA A 58 -8.67 10.54 0.18
CA ALA A 58 -9.62 11.65 0.22
C ALA A 58 -10.70 11.49 1.32
N ILE A 59 -10.42 10.67 2.35
CA ILE A 59 -11.40 10.35 3.41
C ILE A 59 -10.84 10.80 4.76
N ASP A 60 -11.73 11.35 5.60
CA ASP A 60 -11.39 11.73 6.96
C ASP A 60 -10.81 10.55 7.77
N ALA A 61 -9.85 10.82 8.63
CA ALA A 61 -9.14 9.81 9.40
C ALA A 61 -10.08 8.87 10.19
N SER A 62 -11.18 9.40 10.74
CA SER A 62 -12.21 8.64 11.45
C SER A 62 -12.96 7.65 10.56
N MET A 63 -13.05 7.92 9.25
CA MET A 63 -13.75 7.11 8.26
C MET A 63 -12.82 6.14 7.52
N LYS A 64 -11.50 6.39 7.50
CA LYS A 64 -10.52 5.54 6.81
C LYS A 64 -10.66 4.08 7.20
N MET A 65 -10.66 3.79 8.50
CA MET A 65 -10.73 2.40 8.99
C MET A 65 -12.03 1.69 8.59
N ASN A 66 -13.13 2.41 8.41
CA ASN A 66 -14.38 1.81 7.94
C ASN A 66 -14.25 1.30 6.49
N ILE A 67 -13.53 2.03 5.63
CA ILE A 67 -13.27 1.60 4.25
C ILE A 67 -12.23 0.48 4.21
N VAL A 68 -11.19 0.55 5.03
CA VAL A 68 -10.17 -0.53 5.13
C VAL A 68 -10.81 -1.83 5.62
N ASN A 69 -11.67 -1.77 6.63
CA ASN A 69 -12.44 -2.92 7.11
C ASN A 69 -13.37 -3.49 6.02
N LEU A 70 -13.98 -2.61 5.21
CA LEU A 70 -14.80 -3.05 4.08
C LEU A 70 -13.99 -3.87 3.07
N PHE A 71 -12.76 -3.47 2.72
CA PHE A 71 -11.89 -4.27 1.86
C PHE A 71 -11.61 -5.65 2.43
N LYS A 72 -11.33 -5.72 3.74
CA LYS A 72 -11.11 -7.00 4.44
C LYS A 72 -12.35 -7.89 4.40
N GLU A 73 -13.51 -7.32 4.68
CA GLU A 73 -14.80 -8.01 4.60
C GLU A 73 -15.11 -8.54 3.19
N LEU A 74 -14.85 -7.72 2.17
CA LEU A 74 -15.03 -8.10 0.76
C LEU A 74 -14.07 -9.24 0.36
N LYS A 75 -12.82 -9.20 0.81
CA LYS A 75 -11.86 -10.29 0.61
C LYS A 75 -12.37 -11.60 1.24
N ASP A 76 -12.77 -11.54 2.48
CA ASP A 76 -13.12 -12.73 3.25
C ASP A 76 -14.47 -13.34 2.79
N LYS A 77 -15.48 -12.50 2.57
CA LYS A 77 -16.85 -12.92 2.25
C LYS A 77 -17.06 -13.20 0.77
N TYR A 78 -16.56 -12.33 -0.10
CA TYR A 78 -16.80 -12.42 -1.55
C TYR A 78 -15.63 -13.03 -2.32
N LYS A 79 -14.52 -13.37 -1.63
CA LYS A 79 -13.32 -13.99 -2.22
C LYS A 79 -12.73 -13.17 -3.36
N VAL A 80 -12.83 -11.85 -3.27
CA VAL A 80 -12.20 -10.92 -4.21
C VAL A 80 -10.77 -10.66 -3.79
N SER A 81 -9.82 -10.78 -4.72
CA SER A 81 -8.44 -10.38 -4.49
C SER A 81 -8.28 -8.87 -4.72
N PHE A 82 -7.38 -8.24 -3.96
CA PHE A 82 -7.11 -6.80 -4.08
C PHE A 82 -5.63 -6.54 -4.31
N ILE A 83 -5.33 -5.61 -5.22
CA ILE A 83 -4.06 -4.87 -5.23
C ILE A 83 -4.37 -3.51 -4.59
N TYR A 84 -3.87 -3.31 -3.37
CA TYR A 84 -4.11 -2.11 -2.57
C TYR A 84 -2.88 -1.22 -2.65
N ILE A 85 -2.95 -0.11 -3.41
CA ILE A 85 -1.86 0.83 -3.59
C ILE A 85 -2.05 1.98 -2.60
N THR A 86 -1.06 2.24 -1.77
CA THR A 86 -1.11 3.31 -0.78
C THR A 86 0.28 3.72 -0.31
N HIS A 87 0.40 4.94 0.19
CA HIS A 87 1.56 5.41 0.95
C HIS A 87 1.36 5.28 2.48
N ASP A 88 0.16 4.91 2.93
CA ASP A 88 -0.17 4.72 4.35
C ASP A 88 0.16 3.28 4.78
N LEU A 89 1.33 3.12 5.38
CA LEU A 89 1.85 1.81 5.82
C LEU A 89 0.97 1.14 6.87
N SER A 90 0.31 1.91 7.72
CA SER A 90 -0.56 1.38 8.77
C SER A 90 -1.77 0.67 8.17
N THR A 91 -2.41 1.29 7.16
CA THR A 91 -3.53 0.67 6.46
C THR A 91 -3.08 -0.49 5.58
N ALA A 92 -1.91 -0.37 4.90
CA ALA A 92 -1.33 -1.45 4.11
C ALA A 92 -1.09 -2.70 4.95
N TYR A 93 -0.45 -2.56 6.11
CA TYR A 93 -0.21 -3.68 7.03
C TYR A 93 -1.50 -4.34 7.51
N TYR A 94 -2.50 -3.52 7.86
CA TYR A 94 -3.74 -4.02 8.43
C TYR A 94 -4.58 -4.86 7.46
N VAL A 95 -4.56 -4.53 6.15
CA VAL A 95 -5.45 -5.16 5.16
C VAL A 95 -4.74 -6.20 4.29
N SER A 96 -3.41 -6.15 4.16
CA SER A 96 -2.67 -6.95 3.18
C SER A 96 -2.13 -8.25 3.79
N ASP A 97 -2.13 -9.32 2.99
CA ASP A 97 -1.42 -10.56 3.30
C ASP A 97 0.06 -10.45 2.90
N TYR A 98 0.33 -9.74 1.78
CA TYR A 98 1.66 -9.50 1.23
C TYR A 98 1.86 -8.01 0.96
N ILE A 99 3.08 -7.55 1.09
CA ILE A 99 3.48 -6.18 0.77
C ILE A 99 4.55 -6.22 -0.33
N ALA A 100 4.41 -5.32 -1.30
CA ALA A 100 5.38 -5.02 -2.32
C ALA A 100 5.84 -3.57 -2.14
N THR A 101 7.08 -3.35 -1.70
CA THR A 101 7.64 -2.01 -1.56
C THR A 101 8.26 -1.57 -2.87
N LEU A 102 7.82 -0.42 -3.37
CA LEU A 102 8.32 0.18 -4.61
C LEU A 102 9.10 1.45 -4.31
N TYR A 103 10.24 1.61 -4.97
CA TYR A 103 11.00 2.85 -4.96
C TYR A 103 11.31 3.29 -6.39
N ARG A 104 10.81 4.47 -6.79
CA ARG A 104 11.00 5.05 -8.12
C ARG A 104 10.71 4.08 -9.27
N GLY A 105 9.55 3.40 -9.18
CA GLY A 105 9.08 2.45 -10.18
C GLY A 105 9.78 1.10 -10.17
N CYS A 106 10.66 0.84 -9.20
CA CYS A 106 11.30 -0.46 -9.03
C CYS A 106 10.75 -1.17 -7.80
N LEU A 107 10.43 -2.44 -7.95
CA LEU A 107 10.20 -3.31 -6.81
C LEU A 107 11.52 -3.50 -6.07
N ILE A 108 11.53 -3.30 -4.76
CA ILE A 108 12.75 -3.40 -3.94
C ILE A 108 12.63 -4.45 -2.85
N GLU A 109 11.41 -4.73 -2.39
CA GLU A 109 11.14 -5.80 -1.43
C GLU A 109 9.72 -6.32 -1.62
N TYR A 110 9.53 -7.64 -1.46
CA TYR A 110 8.23 -8.31 -1.51
C TYR A 110 8.21 -9.47 -0.53
N GLY A 111 7.09 -9.65 0.16
CA GLY A 111 6.90 -10.79 1.06
C GLY A 111 5.65 -10.66 1.93
N PRO A 112 5.45 -11.61 2.89
CA PRO A 112 4.38 -11.54 3.85
C PRO A 112 4.41 -10.23 4.63
N ALA A 113 3.26 -9.58 4.78
CA ALA A 113 3.16 -8.26 5.38
C ALA A 113 3.80 -8.19 6.77
N LYS A 114 3.57 -9.21 7.57
CA LYS A 114 4.14 -9.30 8.92
C LYS A 114 5.67 -9.33 8.90
N GLU A 115 6.28 -10.15 8.04
CA GLU A 115 7.74 -10.27 7.96
C GLU A 115 8.40 -8.97 7.50
N ILE A 116 7.80 -8.29 6.51
CA ILE A 116 8.31 -7.01 6.02
C ILE A 116 8.22 -5.91 7.10
N MET A 117 7.16 -5.90 7.89
CA MET A 117 6.96 -4.89 8.93
C MET A 117 7.83 -5.14 10.17
N ASP A 118 7.98 -6.40 10.57
CA ASP A 118 8.76 -6.77 11.76
C ASP A 118 10.27 -6.71 11.51
N GLU A 119 10.72 -7.14 10.32
CA GLU A 119 12.13 -7.24 9.94
C GLU A 119 12.35 -6.80 8.48
N PRO A 120 12.30 -5.50 8.18
CA PRO A 120 12.55 -5.01 6.82
C PRO A 120 13.96 -5.42 6.34
N ALA A 121 14.06 -5.94 5.12
CA ALA A 121 15.33 -6.38 4.55
C ALA A 121 16.00 -5.31 3.68
N HIS A 122 15.22 -4.41 3.10
CA HIS A 122 15.76 -3.32 2.29
C HIS A 122 15.90 -2.04 3.13
N PRO A 123 17.03 -1.31 3.05
CA PRO A 123 17.21 -0.06 3.81
C PRO A 123 16.14 1.01 3.60
N TYR A 124 15.52 1.07 2.41
CA TYR A 124 14.39 1.97 2.18
C TYR A 124 13.13 1.51 2.91
N THR A 125 12.87 0.22 2.98
CA THR A 125 11.74 -0.32 3.74
C THR A 125 11.93 -0.04 5.24
N GLU A 126 13.15 -0.20 5.76
CA GLU A 126 13.49 0.17 7.15
C GLU A 126 13.24 1.67 7.40
N LEU A 127 13.66 2.54 6.48
CA LEU A 127 13.42 3.98 6.55
C LEU A 127 11.91 4.30 6.56
N LEU A 128 11.11 3.66 5.70
CA LEU A 128 9.66 3.84 5.70
C LEU A 128 9.03 3.40 7.04
N MET A 129 9.50 2.29 7.61
CA MET A 129 9.01 1.81 8.91
C MET A 129 9.39 2.76 10.05
N SER A 130 10.58 3.36 10.03
CA SER A 130 11.02 4.33 11.05
C SER A 130 10.22 5.63 11.00
N ALA A 131 9.64 5.97 9.85
CA ALA A 131 8.81 7.16 9.68
C ALA A 131 7.35 6.97 10.15
N VAL A 132 6.94 5.75 10.51
CA VAL A 132 5.59 5.49 11.08
C VAL A 132 5.57 5.92 12.55
N PRO A 133 4.75 6.91 12.94
CA PRO A 133 4.66 7.34 14.32
C PRO A 133 4.23 6.20 15.26
N ARG A 134 4.96 5.96 16.32
CA ARG A 134 4.57 5.03 17.38
C ARG A 134 4.07 5.80 18.59
N ILE A 135 3.03 5.29 19.24
CA ILE A 135 2.49 5.91 20.45
C ILE A 135 3.57 5.86 21.54
N GLY A 136 3.96 7.06 22.04
CA GLY A 136 4.97 7.20 23.09
C GLY A 136 6.38 7.55 22.58
N ASP A 137 6.67 7.46 21.30
CA ASP A 137 7.95 7.92 20.75
C ASP A 137 7.96 9.44 20.66
N LYS A 138 8.96 10.08 21.29
CA LYS A 138 9.28 11.47 21.00
C LYS A 138 9.99 11.51 19.65
N TRP A 139 9.56 12.40 18.77
CA TRP A 139 10.31 12.72 17.56
C TRP A 139 11.72 13.11 17.99
N ALA A 140 12.71 12.32 17.61
CA ALA A 140 14.08 12.75 17.70
C ALA A 140 14.27 13.84 16.64
N ASP A 141 14.84 14.98 17.04
CA ASP A 141 15.25 16.08 16.15
C ASP A 141 16.44 15.67 15.24
N ASP A 142 16.67 14.38 15.05
CA ASP A 142 17.58 13.88 14.03
C ASP A 142 16.95 14.14 12.67
N ASP A 143 17.23 15.34 12.16
CA ASP A 143 17.09 15.71 10.77
C ASP A 143 17.78 14.65 9.89
N MET A 144 17.06 13.58 9.54
CA MET A 144 17.41 12.82 8.34
C MET A 144 17.11 13.73 7.17
N ALA A 145 18.03 14.67 6.92
CA ALA A 145 18.00 15.53 5.75
C ALA A 145 18.04 14.63 4.52
N MET A 146 16.85 14.30 4.03
CA MET A 146 16.73 13.65 2.74
C MET A 146 17.12 14.69 1.68
N PRO A 147 18.19 14.46 0.90
CA PRO A 147 18.53 15.34 -0.20
C PRO A 147 17.32 15.55 -1.10
N ASP A 148 17.10 16.76 -1.60
CA ASP A 148 16.03 17.09 -2.52
C ASP A 148 15.98 16.10 -3.69
N MET A 149 14.75 15.73 -4.08
CA MET A 149 14.50 14.78 -5.15
C MET A 149 14.88 15.39 -6.49
N GLU A 150 16.07 15.10 -6.99
CA GLU A 150 16.45 15.47 -8.35
C GLU A 150 15.76 14.55 -9.36
N SER A 151 15.19 15.13 -10.41
CA SER A 151 14.59 14.38 -11.54
C SER A 151 15.56 13.40 -12.21
N LYS A 152 16.86 13.69 -12.14
CA LYS A 152 17.96 12.84 -12.61
C LYS A 152 17.99 11.44 -11.95
N GLU A 153 17.49 11.31 -10.73
CA GLU A 153 17.49 10.04 -10.01
C GLU A 153 16.54 8.99 -10.63
N TYR A 154 15.54 9.41 -11.41
CA TYR A 154 14.68 8.47 -12.17
C TYR A 154 15.43 7.79 -13.31
N SER A 155 16.45 8.42 -13.87
CA SER A 155 17.27 7.88 -14.97
C SER A 155 18.42 6.97 -14.51
N ILE A 156 18.64 6.82 -13.20
CA ILE A 156 19.67 5.95 -12.63
C ILE A 156 19.48 4.51 -13.12
N THR A 157 20.54 3.93 -13.67
CA THR A 157 20.55 2.55 -14.19
C THR A 157 21.06 1.50 -13.18
N TYR A 158 21.64 1.95 -12.09
CA TYR A 158 22.12 1.14 -10.96
C TYR A 158 21.09 1.11 -9.81
N CYS A 159 21.47 0.72 -8.60
CA CYS A 159 20.55 0.71 -7.45
C CYS A 159 19.94 2.11 -7.24
N LYS A 160 18.62 2.22 -7.44
CA LYS A 160 17.90 3.49 -7.38
C LYS A 160 18.01 4.19 -6.03
N PHE A 161 18.14 3.44 -4.94
CA PHE A 161 18.25 3.97 -3.59
C PHE A 161 19.69 4.30 -3.18
N ALA A 162 20.71 3.88 -3.93
CA ALA A 162 22.12 4.06 -3.59
C ALA A 162 22.52 5.50 -3.21
N PRO A 163 22.01 6.59 -3.84
CA PRO A 163 22.33 7.95 -3.46
C PRO A 163 21.92 8.34 -2.03
N ARG A 164 20.93 7.63 -1.47
CA ARG A 164 20.33 7.91 -0.14
C ARG A 164 20.56 6.79 0.87
N CYS A 165 21.11 5.67 0.41
CA CYS A 165 21.29 4.48 1.24
C CYS A 165 22.53 4.68 2.16
N PRO A 166 22.37 4.58 3.50
CA PRO A 166 23.50 4.69 4.43
C PRO A 166 24.47 3.51 4.30
N TYR A 167 24.03 2.39 3.72
CA TYR A 167 24.82 1.18 3.53
C TYR A 167 25.33 1.02 2.09
N ALA A 168 25.25 2.09 1.26
CA ALA A 168 25.65 2.00 -0.14
C ALA A 168 27.14 1.75 -0.33
N THR A 169 27.46 0.74 -1.12
CA THR A 169 28.83 0.42 -1.56
C THR A 169 29.06 0.83 -3.00
N ASP A 170 30.29 0.66 -3.49
CA ASP A 170 30.63 0.89 -4.91
C ASP A 170 29.86 -0.01 -5.86
N GLU A 171 29.53 -1.22 -5.44
CA GLU A 171 28.71 -2.15 -6.22
C GLU A 171 27.29 -1.60 -6.43
N CYS A 172 26.71 -1.01 -5.39
CA CYS A 172 25.38 -0.39 -5.45
C CYS A 172 25.31 0.79 -6.44
N ARG A 173 26.46 1.43 -6.74
CA ARG A 173 26.59 2.55 -7.69
C ARG A 173 26.95 2.12 -9.11
N LYS A 174 27.24 0.83 -9.32
CA LYS A 174 27.63 0.29 -10.63
C LYS A 174 26.52 -0.48 -11.32
N SER A 175 25.71 -1.21 -10.55
CA SER A 175 24.71 -2.12 -11.12
C SER A 175 23.42 -2.14 -10.29
N ARG A 176 22.36 -2.71 -10.87
CA ARG A 176 21.12 -3.01 -10.14
C ARG A 176 21.29 -4.34 -9.41
N PRO A 177 20.83 -4.42 -8.14
CA PRO A 177 20.76 -5.70 -7.46
C PRO A 177 19.72 -6.60 -8.14
N GLY A 178 20.02 -7.88 -8.25
CA GLY A 178 19.08 -8.92 -8.63
C GLY A 178 18.11 -9.26 -7.49
N GLU A 179 17.24 -10.23 -7.75
CA GLU A 179 16.36 -10.78 -6.72
C GLU A 179 17.15 -11.72 -5.80
N THR A 180 17.15 -11.44 -4.51
CA THR A 180 17.65 -12.33 -3.47
C THR A 180 16.45 -12.88 -2.70
N TYR A 181 16.28 -14.20 -2.70
CA TYR A 181 15.22 -14.86 -1.95
C TYR A 181 15.66 -15.08 -0.50
N LEU A 182 14.86 -14.60 0.44
CA LEU A 182 15.09 -14.75 1.87
C LEU A 182 14.40 -16.02 2.42
N ASN A 183 13.30 -16.41 1.76
CA ASN A 183 12.60 -17.68 1.93
C ASN A 183 11.81 -17.98 0.64
N ASP A 184 10.90 -18.96 0.67
CA ASP A 184 10.15 -19.43 -0.51
C ASP A 184 9.28 -18.33 -1.17
N VAL A 185 8.87 -17.30 -0.41
CA VAL A 185 7.94 -16.27 -0.87
C VAL A 185 8.46 -14.85 -0.71
N ARG A 186 9.45 -14.64 0.17
CA ARG A 186 10.02 -13.31 0.44
C ARG A 186 11.27 -13.07 -0.37
N LYS A 187 11.35 -11.91 -1.01
CA LYS A 187 12.50 -11.49 -1.81
C LYS A 187 12.83 -10.02 -1.63
N VAL A 188 14.10 -9.69 -1.81
CA VAL A 188 14.63 -8.34 -1.73
C VAL A 188 15.60 -8.07 -2.89
N MET A 189 15.57 -6.86 -3.42
CA MET A 189 16.50 -6.37 -4.45
C MET A 189 17.54 -5.47 -3.78
N CYS A 190 18.48 -6.09 -3.07
CA CYS A 190 19.55 -5.42 -2.36
C CYS A 190 20.81 -6.27 -2.38
N PHE A 191 21.98 -5.64 -2.56
CA PHE A 191 23.28 -6.33 -2.45
C PHE A 191 23.61 -6.65 -0.97
N HIS A 192 23.09 -5.86 -0.05
CA HIS A 192 23.36 -5.95 1.39
C HIS A 192 22.06 -5.95 2.19
N PRO A 193 21.24 -7.03 2.14
CA PRO A 193 20.02 -7.12 2.93
C PRO A 193 20.30 -6.96 4.43
N LEU A 194 19.42 -6.25 5.14
CA LEU A 194 19.58 -5.98 6.58
C LEU A 194 19.30 -7.22 7.45
N ILE A 195 18.64 -8.23 6.92
CA ILE A 195 18.34 -9.48 7.61
C ILE A 195 19.64 -10.26 7.81
N GLY A 196 19.90 -10.64 9.06
CA GLY A 196 21.15 -11.29 9.46
C GLY A 196 22.28 -10.35 9.86
N ALA A 197 22.13 -9.03 9.72
CA ALA A 197 23.13 -8.03 10.12
C ALA A 197 23.00 -7.56 11.58
N LYS A 198 21.92 -7.95 12.27
CA LYS A 198 21.81 -7.71 13.73
C LYS A 198 22.65 -8.77 14.46
N LYS A 199 23.92 -8.42 14.69
CA LYS A 199 24.71 -8.97 15.81
C LYS A 199 24.52 -8.11 17.02
#